data_f4f32f94e2ec3f96840853b36fa6cfaa
#
_entry.id   f4f32f94e2ec3f96840853b36fa6cfaa
#
_cell.length_a   1.000
_cell.length_b   1.000
_cell.length_c   1.000
_cell.angle_alpha   90.00
_cell.angle_beta   90.00
_cell.angle_gamma   90.00
#
_symmetry.space_group_name_H-M   'P 1'
#
loop_
_entity.id
_entity.type
_entity.pdbx_description
1 polymer ?
#
loop_
_entity_poly.entity_id
_entity_poly.type
_entity_poly.pdbx_seq_one_letter_code
_entity_poly.pdbx_strand_id
1 'polypeptide(L)'
;MDLLQKHKAQIVHNPSSNANNRVGMSSNNTINQLKSGLGTDGMQGSMLREGKEGMLIRSSHLGGGEDSANYLQLLFENNPTIASKLFGKKLGYILPEYQADLAIFDYAPRTPISDATIFGHVFFGLSGLPCDVMTRGEFRIRDYQLQNFNEQEIKANAVKQAKKLWVHFS
;
A
#
# COMPACT_ATOMS: atom_id res chain seq x y z
N MET A 1 5.43 -24.46 -3.68
CA MET A 1 4.26 -23.82 -4.35
C MET A 1 2.98 -24.62 -4.09
N ASP A 2 2.98 -25.90 -4.32
CA ASP A 2 1.77 -26.76 -4.25
C ASP A 2 1.03 -26.73 -2.91
N LEU A 3 1.77 -26.70 -1.79
CA LEU A 3 1.17 -26.58 -0.46
C LEU A 3 0.43 -25.25 -0.25
N LEU A 4 1.02 -24.14 -0.69
CA LEU A 4 0.42 -22.81 -0.57
C LEU A 4 -0.86 -22.70 -1.39
N GLN A 5 -0.84 -23.22 -2.62
CA GLN A 5 -2.01 -23.28 -3.48
C GLN A 5 -3.09 -24.19 -2.91
N LYS A 6 -2.70 -25.39 -2.45
CA LYS A 6 -3.60 -26.38 -1.82
C LYS A 6 -4.35 -25.80 -0.62
N HIS A 7 -3.65 -25.01 0.20
CA HIS A 7 -4.22 -24.38 1.39
C HIS A 7 -4.80 -22.99 1.11
N LYS A 8 -4.83 -22.53 -0.16
CA LYS A 8 -5.32 -21.19 -0.53
C LYS A 8 -4.66 -20.07 0.28
N ALA A 9 -3.39 -20.25 0.63
CA ALA A 9 -2.65 -19.28 1.42
C ALA A 9 -2.53 -17.96 0.67
N GLN A 10 -2.73 -16.84 1.36
CA GLN A 10 -2.49 -15.52 0.82
C GLN A 10 -1.06 -15.10 1.16
N ILE A 11 -0.33 -14.63 0.17
CA ILE A 11 1.04 -14.15 0.33
C ILE A 11 1.03 -12.64 0.14
N VAL A 12 1.82 -11.96 0.95
CA VAL A 12 2.06 -10.52 0.84
C VAL A 12 3.55 -10.31 0.62
N HIS A 13 3.90 -9.58 -0.43
CA HIS A 13 5.27 -9.21 -0.76
C HIS A 13 5.59 -7.84 -0.16
N ASN A 14 6.71 -7.74 0.56
CA ASN A 14 7.16 -6.51 1.24
C ASN A 14 8.51 -6.07 0.68
N PRO A 15 8.57 -5.46 -0.52
CA PRO A 15 9.81 -5.23 -1.23
C PRO A 15 10.82 -4.36 -0.47
N SER A 16 10.38 -3.27 0.16
CA SER A 16 11.28 -2.36 0.89
C SER A 16 11.89 -3.06 2.11
N SER A 17 11.08 -3.78 2.88
CA SER A 17 11.55 -4.55 4.04
C SER A 17 12.49 -5.68 3.61
N ASN A 18 12.13 -6.41 2.56
CA ASN A 18 12.98 -7.48 2.02
C ASN A 18 14.34 -6.95 1.57
N ALA A 19 14.36 -5.81 0.88
CA ALA A 19 15.60 -5.17 0.45
C ALA A 19 16.45 -4.69 1.65
N ASN A 20 15.83 -4.05 2.64
CA ASN A 20 16.50 -3.61 3.86
C ASN A 20 17.14 -4.79 4.61
N ASN A 21 16.43 -5.89 4.72
CA ASN A 21 16.86 -7.08 5.46
C ASN A 21 17.70 -8.05 4.61
N ARG A 22 17.94 -7.74 3.34
CA ARG A 22 18.72 -8.54 2.38
C ARG A 22 18.22 -9.98 2.23
N VAL A 23 16.91 -10.20 2.36
CA VAL A 23 16.29 -11.53 2.21
C VAL A 23 15.89 -11.87 0.78
N GLY A 24 16.18 -10.98 -0.16
CA GLY A 24 15.88 -11.16 -1.58
C GLY A 24 14.47 -10.75 -1.97
N MET A 25 14.10 -11.06 -3.19
CA MET A 25 12.80 -10.71 -3.79
C MET A 25 12.01 -11.95 -4.18
N SER A 26 10.71 -11.88 -4.01
CA SER A 26 9.82 -12.92 -4.55
C SER A 26 9.88 -12.94 -6.08
N SER A 27 9.92 -14.12 -6.70
CA SER A 27 9.90 -14.23 -8.16
C SER A 27 8.55 -13.77 -8.74
N ASN A 28 8.55 -13.28 -9.99
CA ASN A 28 7.31 -12.95 -10.71
C ASN A 28 6.35 -14.13 -10.77
N ASN A 29 6.89 -15.31 -11.00
CA ASN A 29 6.11 -16.53 -11.03
C ASN A 29 5.36 -16.75 -9.70
N THR A 30 6.04 -16.60 -8.56
CA THR A 30 5.41 -16.71 -7.24
C THR A 30 4.33 -15.65 -7.04
N ILE A 31 4.63 -14.40 -7.35
CA ILE A 31 3.71 -13.27 -7.20
C ILE A 31 2.44 -13.50 -8.03
N ASN A 32 2.59 -13.87 -9.30
CA ASN A 32 1.48 -14.03 -10.24
C ASN A 32 0.64 -15.29 -9.93
N GLN A 33 1.28 -16.44 -9.72
CA GLN A 33 0.58 -17.70 -9.46
C GLN A 33 -0.23 -17.68 -8.17
N LEU A 34 0.26 -17.00 -7.14
CA LEU A 34 -0.41 -16.94 -5.84
C LEU A 34 -1.29 -15.69 -5.68
N LYS A 35 -1.39 -14.85 -6.72
CA LYS A 35 -2.09 -13.56 -6.64
C LYS A 35 -1.71 -12.80 -5.36
N SER A 36 -0.40 -12.68 -5.16
CA SER A 36 0.17 -12.07 -3.97
C SER A 36 -0.30 -10.62 -3.82
N GLY A 37 -0.44 -10.17 -2.59
CA GLY A 37 -0.63 -8.76 -2.27
C GLY A 37 0.70 -8.03 -2.08
N LEU A 38 0.62 -6.73 -1.85
CA LEU A 38 1.72 -5.87 -1.46
C LEU A 38 1.52 -5.41 -0.01
N GLY A 39 2.58 -5.40 0.77
CA GLY A 39 2.60 -4.92 2.16
C GLY A 39 3.84 -4.11 2.44
N THR A 40 3.84 -3.40 3.55
CA THR A 40 4.93 -2.50 3.97
C THR A 40 5.81 -3.08 5.08
N ASP A 41 5.36 -4.16 5.73
CA ASP A 41 5.98 -4.65 6.96
C ASP A 41 6.17 -3.49 7.97
N GLY A 42 7.27 -3.41 8.66
CA GLY A 42 7.58 -2.36 9.63
C GLY A 42 8.23 -1.09 9.03
N MET A 43 8.32 -0.97 7.69
CA MET A 43 9.09 0.12 7.07
C MET A 43 8.34 1.45 7.03
N GLN A 44 7.07 1.45 6.61
CA GLN A 44 6.29 2.67 6.42
C GLN A 44 4.79 2.38 6.26
N GLY A 45 3.94 3.43 6.32
CA GLY A 45 2.49 3.29 6.17
C GLY A 45 1.94 3.61 4.77
N SER A 46 2.78 3.99 3.79
CA SER A 46 2.32 4.41 2.47
C SER A 46 2.43 3.28 1.44
N MET A 47 1.29 2.69 1.08
CA MET A 47 1.22 1.64 0.06
C MET A 47 1.62 2.12 -1.34
N LEU A 48 1.33 3.38 -1.69
CA LEU A 48 1.78 3.96 -2.97
C LEU A 48 3.31 4.06 -3.04
N ARG A 49 3.92 4.49 -1.94
CA ARG A 49 5.38 4.54 -1.84
C ARG A 49 5.98 3.14 -1.90
N GLU A 50 5.42 2.18 -1.20
CA GLU A 50 5.86 0.78 -1.25
C GLU A 50 5.78 0.20 -2.67
N GLY A 51 4.71 0.48 -3.39
CA GLY A 51 4.56 0.07 -4.79
C GLY A 51 5.65 0.69 -5.69
N LYS A 52 5.93 1.98 -5.53
CA LYS A 52 7.00 2.66 -6.26
C LYS A 52 8.39 2.09 -5.93
N GLU A 53 8.71 1.96 -4.65
CA GLU A 53 9.99 1.41 -4.20
C GLU A 53 10.17 -0.04 -4.65
N GLY A 54 9.13 -0.85 -4.53
CA GLY A 54 9.12 -2.24 -5.00
C GLY A 54 9.39 -2.36 -6.50
N MET A 55 8.74 -1.51 -7.30
CA MET A 55 8.98 -1.45 -8.74
C MET A 55 10.43 -1.05 -9.06
N LEU A 56 10.97 -0.02 -8.39
CA LEU A 56 12.35 0.44 -8.62
C LEU A 56 13.39 -0.61 -8.20
N ILE A 57 13.21 -1.24 -7.02
CA ILE A 57 14.07 -2.31 -6.55
C ILE A 57 14.08 -3.47 -7.56
N ARG A 58 12.89 -3.86 -8.04
CA ARG A 58 12.76 -4.93 -9.02
C ARG A 58 13.43 -4.60 -10.34
N SER A 59 13.17 -3.40 -10.88
CA SER A 59 13.79 -2.95 -12.13
C SER A 59 15.31 -2.94 -12.08
N SER A 60 15.88 -2.61 -10.92
CA SER A 60 17.34 -2.62 -10.72
C SER A 60 17.95 -4.04 -10.73
N HIS A 61 17.17 -5.06 -10.38
CA HIS A 61 17.64 -6.44 -10.32
C HIS A 61 17.40 -7.23 -11.61
N LEU A 62 16.30 -6.97 -12.31
CA LEU A 62 15.83 -7.79 -13.43
C LEU A 62 15.87 -7.09 -14.79
N GLY A 63 16.22 -5.81 -14.82
CA GLY A 63 16.55 -5.10 -16.07
C GLY A 63 15.38 -4.84 -17.00
N GLY A 64 14.21 -4.41 -16.52
CA GLY A 64 13.24 -3.97 -17.49
C GLY A 64 11.80 -3.71 -17.07
N GLY A 65 11.13 -2.89 -17.85
CA GLY A 65 9.83 -2.29 -17.64
C GLY A 65 8.60 -3.22 -17.70
N GLU A 66 8.73 -4.50 -17.99
CA GLU A 66 7.58 -5.42 -18.05
C GLU A 66 6.92 -5.68 -16.68
N ASP A 67 7.66 -5.48 -15.60
CA ASP A 67 7.20 -5.75 -14.23
C ASP A 67 6.47 -4.58 -13.57
N SER A 68 6.49 -3.40 -14.17
CA SER A 68 5.89 -2.22 -13.57
C SER A 68 4.35 -2.29 -13.50
N ALA A 69 3.72 -2.91 -14.48
CA ALA A 69 2.27 -3.12 -14.49
C ALA A 69 1.79 -4.02 -13.34
N ASN A 70 2.61 -4.97 -12.89
CA ASN A 70 2.26 -5.87 -11.80
C ASN A 70 2.07 -5.15 -10.47
N TYR A 71 2.79 -4.06 -10.19
CA TYR A 71 2.62 -3.31 -8.93
C TYR A 71 1.30 -2.55 -8.84
N LEU A 72 0.76 -2.07 -9.95
CA LEU A 72 -0.61 -1.54 -9.99
C LEU A 72 -1.62 -2.65 -9.66
N GLN A 73 -1.46 -3.83 -10.26
CA GLN A 73 -2.32 -4.98 -10.00
C GLN A 73 -2.24 -5.43 -8.55
N LEU A 74 -1.04 -5.50 -7.96
CA LEU A 74 -0.86 -5.83 -6.55
C LEU A 74 -1.63 -4.88 -5.63
N LEU A 75 -1.54 -3.57 -5.90
CA LEU A 75 -2.17 -2.53 -5.08
C LEU A 75 -3.69 -2.46 -5.27
N PHE A 76 -4.15 -2.41 -6.53
CA PHE A 76 -5.53 -2.04 -6.84
C PHE A 76 -6.45 -3.21 -7.15
N GLU A 77 -5.92 -4.43 -7.34
CA GLU A 77 -6.71 -5.64 -7.58
C GLU A 77 -6.48 -6.70 -6.49
N ASN A 78 -5.21 -7.08 -6.26
CA ASN A 78 -4.91 -8.19 -5.36
C ASN A 78 -5.13 -7.81 -3.89
N ASN A 79 -4.65 -6.65 -3.43
CA ASN A 79 -4.86 -6.19 -2.06
C ASN A 79 -6.34 -6.06 -1.70
N PRO A 80 -7.18 -5.39 -2.50
CA PRO A 80 -8.61 -5.35 -2.24
C PRO A 80 -9.26 -6.74 -2.24
N THR A 81 -8.83 -7.64 -3.13
CA THR A 81 -9.33 -9.01 -3.16
C THR A 81 -9.00 -9.78 -1.88
N ILE A 82 -7.76 -9.66 -1.39
CA ILE A 82 -7.33 -10.26 -0.12
C ILE A 82 -8.12 -9.67 1.04
N ALA A 83 -8.21 -8.35 1.12
CA ALA A 83 -8.95 -7.63 2.16
C ALA A 83 -10.44 -8.01 2.15
N SER A 84 -11.05 -8.08 0.97
CA SER A 84 -12.47 -8.48 0.84
C SER A 84 -12.74 -9.87 1.40
N LYS A 85 -11.82 -10.82 1.15
CA LYS A 85 -11.93 -12.18 1.71
C LYS A 85 -11.73 -12.20 3.23
N LEU A 86 -10.75 -11.47 3.74
CA LEU A 86 -10.43 -11.43 5.17
C LEU A 86 -11.55 -10.80 6.00
N PHE A 87 -12.14 -9.73 5.49
CA PHE A 87 -13.15 -8.96 6.23
C PHE A 87 -14.60 -9.33 5.87
N GLY A 88 -14.82 -10.18 4.86
CA GLY A 88 -16.15 -10.52 4.37
C GLY A 88 -16.92 -9.31 3.85
N LYS A 89 -16.22 -8.35 3.22
CA LYS A 89 -16.76 -7.08 2.70
C LYS A 89 -16.37 -6.88 1.25
N LYS A 90 -17.18 -6.15 0.50
CA LYS A 90 -16.82 -5.71 -0.84
C LYS A 90 -15.94 -4.46 -0.72
N LEU A 91 -14.65 -4.57 -1.05
CA LEU A 91 -13.63 -3.51 -0.93
C LEU A 91 -12.92 -3.25 -2.26
N GLY A 92 -12.40 -2.03 -2.44
CA GLY A 92 -11.44 -1.68 -3.50
C GLY A 92 -12.03 -1.14 -4.79
N TYR A 93 -13.34 -1.00 -4.90
CA TYR A 93 -13.98 -0.43 -6.08
C TYR A 93 -14.97 0.68 -5.69
N ILE A 94 -15.09 1.70 -6.55
CA ILE A 94 -16.09 2.76 -6.41
C ILE A 94 -17.35 2.30 -7.16
N LEU A 95 -18.07 1.38 -6.55
CA LEU A 95 -19.28 0.79 -7.10
C LEU A 95 -20.37 0.69 -6.01
N PRO A 96 -21.66 0.62 -6.38
CA PRO A 96 -22.73 0.33 -5.45
C PRO A 96 -22.44 -0.92 -4.61
N GLU A 97 -22.82 -0.90 -3.34
CA GLU A 97 -22.61 -1.97 -2.36
C GLU A 97 -21.15 -2.20 -1.91
N TYR A 98 -20.17 -1.51 -2.50
CA TYR A 98 -18.80 -1.53 -2.00
C TYR A 98 -18.66 -0.56 -0.82
N GLN A 99 -17.89 -0.98 0.18
CA GLN A 99 -17.59 -0.14 1.33
C GLN A 99 -16.73 1.05 0.87
N ALA A 100 -17.10 2.25 1.26
CA ALA A 100 -16.38 3.46 0.91
C ALA A 100 -15.14 3.62 1.82
N ASP A 101 -14.06 2.95 1.43
CA ASP A 101 -12.71 3.12 1.95
C ASP A 101 -11.88 3.79 0.84
N LEU A 102 -11.66 5.11 0.97
CA LEU A 102 -11.11 5.95 -0.08
C LEU A 102 -9.93 6.77 0.42
N ALA A 103 -8.93 6.96 -0.44
CA ALA A 103 -7.88 7.96 -0.27
C ALA A 103 -7.94 8.93 -1.46
N ILE A 104 -8.15 10.20 -1.19
CA ILE A 104 -8.31 11.27 -2.17
C ILE A 104 -7.06 12.13 -2.13
N PHE A 105 -6.49 12.39 -3.30
CA PHE A 105 -5.27 13.17 -3.45
C PHE A 105 -5.57 14.46 -4.20
N ASP A 106 -5.01 15.55 -3.74
CA ASP A 106 -4.98 16.80 -4.51
C ASP A 106 -3.90 16.66 -5.59
N TYR A 107 -4.34 16.38 -6.81
CA TYR A 107 -3.47 16.07 -7.93
C TYR A 107 -3.91 16.73 -9.22
N ALA A 108 -3.05 17.57 -9.78
CA ALA A 108 -3.22 18.18 -11.10
C ALA A 108 -2.36 17.44 -12.14
N PRO A 109 -2.94 16.60 -13.00
CA PRO A 109 -2.20 15.86 -14.01
C PRO A 109 -1.62 16.81 -15.06
N ARG A 110 -0.32 16.63 -15.37
CA ARG A 110 0.36 17.42 -16.43
C ARG A 110 0.18 16.83 -17.82
N THR A 111 -0.26 15.59 -17.92
CA THR A 111 -0.56 14.86 -19.14
C THR A 111 -1.93 14.19 -19.01
N PRO A 112 -2.63 13.83 -20.09
CA PRO A 112 -3.89 13.11 -20.01
C PRO A 112 -3.73 11.78 -19.25
N ILE A 113 -4.70 11.47 -18.39
CA ILE A 113 -4.82 10.18 -17.72
C ILE A 113 -5.48 9.20 -18.67
N SER A 114 -4.83 8.06 -18.88
CA SER A 114 -5.30 6.95 -19.72
C SER A 114 -4.71 5.65 -19.22
N ASP A 115 -5.16 4.51 -19.75
CA ASP A 115 -4.58 3.21 -19.42
C ASP A 115 -3.07 3.15 -19.68
N ALA A 116 -2.59 3.87 -20.70
CA ALA A 116 -1.17 3.93 -21.03
C ALA A 116 -0.35 4.82 -20.08
N THR A 117 -0.98 5.79 -19.41
CA THR A 117 -0.28 6.79 -18.60
C THR A 117 -0.55 6.68 -17.10
N ILE A 118 -1.59 5.94 -16.70
CA ILE A 118 -2.02 5.81 -15.29
C ILE A 118 -0.90 5.36 -14.37
N PHE A 119 -0.03 4.45 -14.83
CA PHE A 119 1.13 4.00 -14.08
C PHE A 119 2.05 5.16 -13.69
N GLY A 120 2.38 6.02 -14.65
CA GLY A 120 3.22 7.19 -14.42
C GLY A 120 2.57 8.20 -13.47
N HIS A 121 1.26 8.42 -13.61
CA HIS A 121 0.51 9.29 -12.70
C HIS A 121 0.53 8.76 -11.27
N VAL A 122 0.28 7.47 -11.06
CA VAL A 122 0.21 6.87 -9.72
C VAL A 122 1.58 6.84 -9.05
N PHE A 123 2.62 6.35 -9.73
CA PHE A 123 3.92 6.12 -9.08
C PHE A 123 4.90 7.29 -9.18
N PHE A 124 4.75 8.18 -10.15
CA PHE A 124 5.66 9.31 -10.34
C PHE A 124 4.98 10.68 -10.23
N GLY A 125 3.68 10.75 -10.51
CA GLY A 125 2.91 11.98 -10.47
C GLY A 125 2.36 12.28 -9.08
N LEU A 126 1.72 11.31 -8.44
CA LEU A 126 1.21 11.47 -7.09
C LEU A 126 2.35 11.63 -6.08
N SER A 127 2.28 12.69 -5.29
CA SER A 127 3.24 12.97 -4.23
C SER A 127 2.50 13.46 -2.98
N GLY A 128 3.10 13.23 -1.82
CA GLY A 128 2.53 13.66 -0.56
C GLY A 128 1.50 12.68 0.04
N LEU A 129 0.74 13.20 0.98
CA LEU A 129 -0.33 12.49 1.68
C LEU A 129 -1.67 12.75 1.00
N PRO A 130 -2.66 11.86 1.14
CA PRO A 130 -4.02 12.15 0.70
C PRO A 130 -4.58 13.36 1.47
N CYS A 131 -5.29 14.24 0.77
CA CYS A 131 -6.00 15.36 1.38
C CYS A 131 -7.19 14.88 2.20
N ASP A 132 -7.88 13.85 1.71
CA ASP A 132 -9.00 13.24 2.42
C ASP A 132 -8.81 11.72 2.51
N VAL A 133 -9.21 11.16 3.64
CA VAL A 133 -9.28 9.70 3.85
C VAL A 133 -10.64 9.36 4.42
N MET A 134 -11.29 8.40 3.81
CA MET A 134 -12.57 7.87 4.24
C MET A 134 -12.46 6.39 4.58
N THR A 135 -13.05 5.97 5.68
CA THR A 135 -13.21 4.56 6.04
C THR A 135 -14.66 4.29 6.42
N ARG A 136 -15.26 3.26 5.82
CA ARG A 136 -16.67 2.89 6.00
C ARG A 136 -17.64 4.06 5.74
N GLY A 137 -17.31 4.92 4.76
CA GLY A 137 -18.11 6.08 4.44
C GLY A 137 -17.95 7.29 5.38
N GLU A 138 -17.07 7.22 6.38
CA GLU A 138 -16.80 8.33 7.30
C GLU A 138 -15.43 8.93 7.05
N PHE A 139 -15.33 10.26 7.01
CA PHE A 139 -14.05 10.94 6.93
C PHE A 139 -13.22 10.73 8.19
N ARG A 140 -12.00 10.24 8.00
CA ARG A 140 -10.96 10.15 9.04
C ARG A 140 -9.97 11.29 8.93
N ILE A 141 -9.71 11.71 7.70
CA ILE A 141 -8.96 12.92 7.37
C ILE A 141 -9.83 13.71 6.39
N ARG A 142 -9.91 15.02 6.56
CA ARG A 142 -10.53 15.95 5.66
C ARG A 142 -9.71 17.22 5.58
N ASP A 143 -9.40 17.69 4.38
CA ASP A 143 -8.52 18.84 4.16
C ASP A 143 -7.21 18.74 4.96
N TYR A 144 -6.56 17.55 4.92
CA TYR A 144 -5.35 17.21 5.69
C TYR A 144 -5.52 17.25 7.22
N GLN A 145 -6.74 17.39 7.73
CA GLN A 145 -7.03 17.47 9.16
C GLN A 145 -7.62 16.16 9.67
N LEU A 146 -7.03 15.59 10.71
CA LEU A 146 -7.56 14.39 11.38
C LEU A 146 -8.92 14.72 12.03
N GLN A 147 -9.92 13.91 11.73
CA GLN A 147 -11.28 14.11 12.23
C GLN A 147 -11.49 13.39 13.57
N ASN A 148 -12.18 14.04 14.49
CA ASN A 148 -12.59 13.47 15.79
C ASN A 148 -11.43 13.09 16.75
N PHE A 149 -10.21 13.52 16.46
CA PHE A 149 -9.04 13.26 17.31
C PHE A 149 -8.16 14.50 17.40
N ASN A 150 -7.55 14.67 18.57
CA ASN A 150 -6.52 15.69 18.77
C ASN A 150 -5.14 15.13 18.39
N GLU A 151 -4.68 15.47 17.19
CA GLU A 151 -3.41 14.96 16.67
C GLU A 151 -2.20 15.37 17.54
N GLN A 152 -2.22 16.61 18.10
CA GLN A 152 -1.14 17.10 18.95
C GLN A 152 -1.08 16.29 20.26
N GLU A 153 -2.21 16.00 20.86
CA GLU A 153 -2.30 15.17 22.04
C GLU A 153 -1.81 13.74 21.79
N ILE A 154 -2.21 13.14 20.66
CA ILE A 154 -1.73 11.82 20.25
C ILE A 154 -0.21 11.82 20.11
N LYS A 155 0.36 12.80 19.42
CA LYS A 155 1.82 12.94 19.25
C LYS A 155 2.54 13.11 20.58
N ALA A 156 2.03 13.96 21.46
CA ALA A 156 2.61 14.18 22.80
C ALA A 156 2.58 12.88 23.64
N ASN A 157 1.47 12.16 23.63
CA ASN A 157 1.34 10.89 24.32
C ASN A 157 2.27 9.81 23.76
N ALA A 158 2.40 9.73 22.43
CA ALA A 158 3.33 8.81 21.77
C ALA A 158 4.79 9.07 22.20
N VAL A 159 5.23 10.34 22.19
CA VAL A 159 6.56 10.71 22.67
C VAL A 159 6.78 10.35 24.14
N LYS A 160 5.77 10.58 24.98
CA LYS A 160 5.83 10.19 26.40
C LYS A 160 5.98 8.68 26.59
N GLN A 161 5.27 7.88 25.83
CA GLN A 161 5.39 6.40 25.89
C GLN A 161 6.74 5.93 25.32
N ALA A 162 7.19 6.50 24.20
CA ALA A 162 8.49 6.18 23.63
C ALA A 162 9.63 6.43 24.64
N LYS A 163 9.63 7.56 25.34
CA LYS A 163 10.62 7.85 26.39
C LYS A 163 10.64 6.79 27.50
N LYS A 164 9.48 6.30 27.93
CA LYS A 164 9.41 5.22 28.94
C LYS A 164 10.02 3.91 28.40
N LEU A 165 9.74 3.60 27.15
CA LEU A 165 10.29 2.41 26.50
C LEU A 165 11.82 2.46 26.42
N TRP A 166 12.38 3.59 25.98
CA TRP A 166 13.82 3.76 25.81
C TRP A 166 14.62 3.65 27.10
N VAL A 167 14.04 3.99 28.25
CA VAL A 167 14.68 3.79 29.57
C VAL A 167 15.02 2.32 29.85
N HIS A 168 14.31 1.38 29.23
CA HIS A 168 14.59 -0.05 29.39
C HIS A 168 15.66 -0.59 28.42
N PHE A 169 16.10 0.21 27.46
CA PHE A 169 17.12 -0.17 26.48
C PHE A 169 18.45 0.60 26.66
N SER A 170 18.51 1.55 27.58
CA SER A 170 19.69 2.29 27.99
C SER A 170 20.26 1.69 29.28
#